data_d1d929c47fffaaf995a5994f8ea5273c
#
_entry.id   d1d929c47fffaaf995a5994f8ea5273c
#
_cell.length_a   1.000
_cell.length_b   1.000
_cell.length_c   1.000
_cell.angle_alpha   90.00
_cell.angle_beta   90.00
_cell.angle_gamma   90.00
#
_symmetry.space_group_name_H-M   'P 1'
#
loop_
_entity.id
_entity.type
_entity.pdbx_description
1 polymer ?
#
loop_
_entity_poly.entity_id
_entity_poly.type
_entity_poly.pdbx_seq_one_letter_code
_entity_poly.pdbx_strand_id
1 'polypeptide(L)'
;MVILILNMPNTLPQTLTSLLDWEQLWQHTQQKRGGMAVWRLPKSDKRYFLVDSTGGEKLGSLDLETFPAGFLVAPFIGLPYFLKAETLLEESIVQEEVVGSSLLKPLHNVEENEEKHQHFTHWVSESIKEIQSGHFQKVVLSRTDEVEFPGDFSTLKAFGQLCQAYPNAFVCALYIPELGSTWLCATPETLVEQNAQGIFRTIALAGTQSAIDPLGEIILPQNARWSQKEIEEQAYVCRYIIECFKKIRLREYQEIGPKTILAGNLLHLKTEFTVDTQTLNFSQLPGILLSLLHPTSAICGTPKEEAIAWIAKAEKHARELYSGYLGPVNLGDEIHLFVNLRTVKVDQSEGKCRATYFAGCGITEDSDPEKEWQETVMKCQTLQRVLEN
;
A
#
# COMPACT_ATOMS: atom_id res chain seq x y z
N MET A 1 19.32 16.35 -13.62
CA MET A 1 19.63 15.70 -12.34
C MET A 1 19.91 16.79 -11.32
N VAL A 2 19.07 16.94 -10.32
CA VAL A 2 19.26 17.86 -9.19
C VAL A 2 19.41 16.98 -7.96
N ILE A 3 20.56 17.03 -7.33
CA ILE A 3 20.81 16.35 -6.05
C ILE A 3 20.47 17.37 -4.97
N LEU A 4 19.33 17.21 -4.31
CA LEU A 4 18.99 17.93 -3.09
C LEU A 4 19.68 17.22 -1.92
N ILE A 5 20.82 17.75 -1.49
CA ILE A 5 21.54 17.21 -0.33
C ILE A 5 21.15 18.01 0.89
N LEU A 6 20.33 17.43 1.75
CA LEU A 6 20.14 17.88 3.12
C LEU A 6 21.15 17.12 3.99
N ASN A 7 22.28 17.75 4.33
CA ASN A 7 23.34 17.25 5.22
C ASN A 7 23.98 15.89 4.87
N MET A 8 25.08 15.91 4.09
CA MET A 8 25.91 14.71 3.87
C MET A 8 26.83 14.41 5.07
N PRO A 9 26.93 13.15 5.52
CA PRO A 9 28.11 12.68 6.22
C PRO A 9 29.28 12.56 5.23
N ASN A 10 30.47 12.96 5.62
CA ASN A 10 31.71 13.08 4.82
C ASN A 10 32.23 11.79 4.13
N THR A 11 31.43 10.74 3.97
CA THR A 11 31.87 9.40 3.54
C THR A 11 31.14 8.82 2.34
N LEU A 12 30.20 9.56 1.72
CA LEU A 12 29.50 9.07 0.52
C LEU A 12 30.21 9.54 -0.77
N PRO A 13 30.29 8.70 -1.82
CA PRO A 13 30.88 9.09 -3.10
C PRO A 13 30.11 10.23 -3.75
N GLN A 14 30.82 11.21 -4.30
CA GLN A 14 30.27 12.47 -4.83
C GLN A 14 29.42 12.35 -6.11
N THR A 15 29.24 11.15 -6.67
CA THR A 15 28.52 10.90 -7.92
C THR A 15 27.68 9.62 -7.82
N LEU A 16 26.49 9.71 -7.22
CA LEU A 16 25.50 8.63 -7.26
C LEU A 16 24.45 8.99 -8.32
N THR A 17 24.55 8.43 -9.53
CA THR A 17 23.80 8.89 -10.70
C THR A 17 22.83 7.87 -11.30
N SER A 18 22.78 6.64 -10.76
CA SER A 18 21.95 5.56 -11.33
C SER A 18 21.37 4.62 -10.27
N LEU A 19 20.37 3.80 -10.64
CA LEU A 19 19.86 2.73 -9.76
C LEU A 19 20.94 1.71 -9.34
N LEU A 20 21.97 1.52 -10.15
CA LEU A 20 23.15 0.69 -9.81
C LEU A 20 23.92 1.27 -8.64
N ASP A 21 24.11 2.60 -8.62
CA ASP A 21 24.77 3.30 -7.51
C ASP A 21 23.90 3.24 -6.25
N TRP A 22 22.57 3.31 -6.41
CA TRP A 22 21.62 3.18 -5.32
C TRP A 22 21.59 1.77 -4.71
N GLU A 23 21.80 0.70 -5.52
CA GLU A 23 21.92 -0.67 -5.00
C GLU A 23 23.13 -0.81 -4.07
N GLN A 24 24.28 -0.22 -4.44
CA GLN A 24 25.46 -0.23 -3.57
C GLN A 24 25.22 0.55 -2.28
N LEU A 25 24.53 1.70 -2.38
CA LEU A 25 24.15 2.50 -1.21
C LEU A 25 23.17 1.73 -0.31
N TRP A 26 22.20 1.03 -0.91
CA TRP A 26 21.25 0.18 -0.19
C TRP A 26 21.97 -0.89 0.62
N GLN A 27 22.83 -1.67 -0.02
CA GLN A 27 23.60 -2.74 0.63
C GLN A 27 24.51 -2.20 1.73
N HIS A 28 25.22 -1.10 1.47
CA HIS A 28 26.10 -0.46 2.46
C HIS A 28 25.31 0.05 3.69
N THR A 29 24.19 0.69 3.46
CA THR A 29 23.34 1.20 4.55
C THR A 29 22.73 0.06 5.37
N GLN A 30 22.29 -1.01 4.72
CA GLN A 30 21.78 -2.20 5.39
C GLN A 30 22.83 -2.86 6.28
N GLN A 31 24.08 -3.00 5.79
CA GLN A 31 25.20 -3.52 6.58
C GLN A 31 25.49 -2.67 7.82
N LYS A 32 25.31 -1.36 7.72
CA LYS A 32 25.46 -0.40 8.84
C LYS A 32 24.23 -0.29 9.73
N ARG A 33 23.18 -1.07 9.47
CA ARG A 33 21.88 -1.03 10.18
C ARG A 33 21.21 0.34 10.10
N GLY A 34 21.36 1.06 8.98
CA GLY A 34 20.58 2.25 8.66
C GLY A 34 19.18 1.89 8.13
N GLY A 35 18.22 2.79 8.32
CA GLY A 35 16.89 2.71 7.73
C GLY A 35 16.87 3.37 6.35
N MET A 36 16.04 2.85 5.44
CA MET A 36 15.98 3.31 4.05
C MET A 36 14.59 3.23 3.49
N ALA A 37 14.24 4.18 2.62
CA ALA A 37 13.07 4.10 1.75
C ALA A 37 13.43 4.60 0.36
N VAL A 38 12.99 3.89 -0.67
CA VAL A 38 13.00 4.33 -2.06
C VAL A 38 11.58 4.33 -2.57
N TRP A 39 11.15 5.40 -3.27
CA TRP A 39 9.77 5.48 -3.75
C TRP A 39 9.62 6.30 -5.02
N ARG A 40 8.48 6.11 -5.66
CA ARG A 40 7.95 6.92 -6.74
C ARG A 40 6.47 7.20 -6.48
N LEU A 41 6.07 8.48 -6.51
CA LEU A 41 4.67 8.89 -6.42
C LEU A 41 3.89 8.48 -7.67
N PRO A 42 2.56 8.29 -7.58
CA PRO A 42 1.72 7.98 -8.72
C PRO A 42 1.92 9.00 -9.86
N LYS A 43 2.13 8.51 -11.08
CA LYS A 43 2.33 9.32 -12.32
C LYS A 43 3.56 10.23 -12.30
N SER A 44 4.43 10.14 -11.30
CA SER A 44 5.65 10.92 -11.22
C SER A 44 6.73 10.33 -12.13
N ASP A 45 7.51 11.20 -12.75
CA ASP A 45 8.75 10.89 -13.44
C ASP A 45 9.98 10.92 -12.50
N LYS A 46 9.75 11.17 -11.21
CA LYS A 46 10.78 11.24 -10.19
C LYS A 46 10.77 10.05 -9.25
N ARG A 47 11.97 9.57 -8.91
CA ARG A 47 12.23 8.61 -7.86
C ARG A 47 13.04 9.26 -6.76
N TYR A 48 12.82 8.82 -5.52
CA TYR A 48 13.49 9.34 -4.34
C TYR A 48 14.13 8.20 -3.57
N PHE A 49 15.28 8.45 -2.98
CA PHE A 49 15.94 7.56 -2.06
C PHE A 49 16.33 8.30 -0.78
N LEU A 50 15.75 7.87 0.32
CA LEU A 50 15.99 8.39 1.66
C LEU A 50 16.85 7.41 2.46
N VAL A 51 17.84 7.96 3.18
CA VAL A 51 18.63 7.22 4.16
C VAL A 51 18.54 7.91 5.51
N ASP A 52 18.29 7.11 6.54
CA ASP A 52 18.38 7.44 7.95
C ASP A 52 19.45 6.57 8.60
N SER A 53 20.58 7.16 8.97
CA SER A 53 21.72 6.42 9.54
C SER A 53 21.46 5.83 10.92
N THR A 54 20.41 6.32 11.62
CA THR A 54 20.02 5.82 12.94
C THR A 54 19.18 4.54 12.88
N GLY A 55 18.67 4.19 11.69
CA GLY A 55 17.82 3.02 11.50
C GLY A 55 16.32 3.31 11.67
N GLY A 56 15.96 4.54 11.94
CA GLY A 56 14.58 4.99 12.17
C GLY A 56 14.18 4.96 13.64
N GLU A 57 13.14 5.72 13.94
CA GLU A 57 12.60 5.90 15.29
C GLU A 57 11.17 5.35 15.39
N LYS A 58 10.88 4.60 16.45
CA LYS A 58 9.53 4.16 16.78
C LYS A 58 8.80 5.25 17.55
N LEU A 59 7.67 5.68 17.03
CA LEU A 59 6.96 6.86 17.53
C LEU A 59 5.92 6.49 18.60
N GLY A 60 5.94 7.21 19.73
CA GLY A 60 4.90 7.10 20.76
C GLY A 60 3.63 7.92 20.45
N SER A 61 3.73 8.93 19.58
CA SER A 61 2.61 9.79 19.16
C SER A 61 2.82 10.28 17.74
N LEU A 62 1.72 10.61 17.06
CA LEU A 62 1.72 11.16 15.71
C LEU A 62 1.34 12.64 15.74
N ASP A 63 2.31 13.49 15.41
CA ASP A 63 2.09 14.92 15.18
C ASP A 63 2.79 15.30 13.88
N LEU A 64 2.08 15.16 12.76
CA LEU A 64 2.64 15.35 11.42
C LEU A 64 3.15 16.78 11.19
N GLU A 65 2.64 17.78 11.92
CA GLU A 65 3.06 19.16 11.75
C GLU A 65 4.45 19.43 12.33
N THR A 66 4.84 18.69 13.36
CA THR A 66 6.14 18.86 14.03
C THR A 66 7.22 17.97 13.47
N PHE A 67 6.88 17.00 12.63
CA PHE A 67 7.88 16.10 12.05
C PHE A 67 8.79 16.85 11.06
N PRO A 68 10.09 16.57 11.07
CA PRO A 68 10.95 16.98 9.98
C PRO A 68 10.57 16.25 8.69
N ALA A 69 11.18 16.64 7.58
CA ALA A 69 11.08 15.89 6.33
C ALA A 69 11.55 14.44 6.54
N GLY A 70 10.77 13.48 6.08
CA GLY A 70 11.07 12.07 6.29
C GLY A 70 10.08 11.10 5.63
N PHE A 71 10.13 9.86 6.09
CA PHE A 71 9.26 8.79 5.61
C PHE A 71 8.61 8.07 6.79
N LEU A 72 7.28 8.06 6.82
CA LEU A 72 6.48 7.47 7.87
C LEU A 72 6.03 6.06 7.46
N VAL A 73 6.11 5.11 8.39
CA VAL A 73 5.71 3.71 8.18
C VAL A 73 4.95 3.22 9.39
N ALA A 74 3.77 2.68 9.21
CA ALA A 74 3.00 2.10 10.30
C ALA A 74 2.57 0.66 9.98
N PRO A 75 2.60 -0.24 10.97
CA PRO A 75 1.99 -1.55 10.85
C PRO A 75 0.45 -1.45 10.82
N PHE A 76 -0.22 -2.56 10.50
CA PHE A 76 -1.69 -2.65 10.60
C PHE A 76 -2.18 -2.28 12.00
N ILE A 77 -1.52 -2.82 13.03
CA ILE A 77 -1.73 -2.45 14.43
C ILE A 77 -0.37 -2.31 15.11
N GLY A 78 -0.16 -1.21 15.82
CA GLY A 78 1.06 -0.95 16.56
C GLY A 78 1.56 0.47 16.37
N LEU A 79 2.74 0.74 16.91
CA LEU A 79 3.36 2.05 16.84
C LEU A 79 4.06 2.24 15.49
N PRO A 80 3.93 3.41 14.87
CA PRO A 80 4.60 3.71 13.61
C PRO A 80 6.09 3.94 13.78
N TYR A 81 6.84 3.81 12.68
CA TYR A 81 8.25 4.14 12.54
C TYR A 81 8.40 5.39 11.68
N PHE A 82 9.38 6.21 12.00
CA PHE A 82 9.76 7.37 11.23
C PHE A 82 11.21 7.29 10.81
N LEU A 83 11.47 7.42 9.51
CA LEU A 83 12.80 7.57 8.94
C LEU A 83 13.02 9.04 8.63
N LYS A 84 13.99 9.66 9.30
CA LYS A 84 14.36 11.05 9.06
C LYS A 84 15.12 11.16 7.73
N ALA A 85 14.82 12.17 6.93
CA ALA A 85 15.55 12.45 5.70
C ALA A 85 16.94 13.08 6.00
N GLU A 86 17.88 12.26 6.50
CA GLU A 86 19.28 12.71 6.68
C GLU A 86 19.97 12.83 5.33
N THR A 87 19.75 11.87 4.45
CA THR A 87 20.14 11.92 3.04
C THR A 87 18.91 11.70 2.18
N LEU A 88 18.67 12.57 1.20
CA LEU A 88 17.63 12.43 0.22
C LEU A 88 18.22 12.62 -1.18
N LEU A 89 18.08 11.61 -2.03
CA LEU A 89 18.47 11.63 -3.43
C LEU A 89 17.21 11.66 -4.30
N GLU A 90 17.27 12.41 -5.39
CA GLU A 90 16.21 12.47 -6.41
C GLU A 90 16.79 12.10 -7.77
N GLU A 91 16.08 11.27 -8.52
CA GLU A 91 16.39 10.91 -9.90
C GLU A 91 15.17 11.09 -10.78
N SER A 92 15.33 11.77 -11.92
CA SER A 92 14.31 11.80 -12.96
C SER A 92 14.44 10.61 -13.89
N ILE A 93 13.32 9.93 -14.13
CA ILE A 93 13.23 8.79 -15.05
C ILE A 93 12.55 9.21 -16.35
N VAL A 94 13.13 8.78 -17.46
CA VAL A 94 12.41 8.82 -18.73
C VAL A 94 11.38 7.70 -18.70
N GLN A 95 10.10 8.05 -18.72
CA GLN A 95 9.05 7.05 -18.87
C GLN A 95 9.11 6.51 -20.31
N GLU A 96 9.63 5.29 -20.46
CA GLU A 96 9.37 4.53 -21.67
C GLU A 96 7.92 4.05 -21.61
N GLU A 97 7.16 4.27 -22.67
CA GLU A 97 5.80 3.72 -22.79
C GLU A 97 5.91 2.19 -22.78
N VAL A 98 5.63 1.59 -21.65
CA VAL A 98 5.49 0.15 -21.55
C VAL A 98 4.15 -0.22 -22.18
N VAL A 99 4.20 -0.72 -23.40
CA VAL A 99 3.07 -1.37 -24.02
C VAL A 99 2.62 -2.53 -23.12
N GLY A 100 1.38 -2.48 -22.63
CA GLY A 100 0.79 -3.31 -21.57
C GLY A 100 0.80 -4.83 -21.77
N SER A 101 1.58 -5.38 -22.68
CA SER A 101 1.62 -6.82 -23.00
C SER A 101 2.37 -7.69 -21.97
N SER A 102 3.26 -7.12 -21.16
CA SER A 102 4.01 -7.89 -20.15
C SER A 102 3.19 -8.24 -18.90
N LEU A 103 2.18 -7.42 -18.57
CA LEU A 103 1.27 -7.66 -17.44
C LEU A 103 0.27 -8.80 -17.69
N LEU A 104 0.16 -9.26 -18.95
CA LEU A 104 -0.80 -10.28 -19.39
C LEU A 104 -0.20 -11.68 -19.47
N LYS A 105 1.09 -11.86 -19.17
CA LYS A 105 1.69 -13.20 -19.19
C LYS A 105 1.04 -14.08 -18.13
N PRO A 106 0.63 -15.31 -18.48
CA PRO A 106 0.17 -16.26 -17.48
C PRO A 106 1.33 -16.57 -16.51
N LEU A 107 1.03 -16.59 -15.22
CA LEU A 107 1.95 -17.15 -14.23
C LEU A 107 2.06 -18.66 -14.45
N HIS A 108 3.24 -19.22 -14.21
CA HIS A 108 3.36 -20.65 -14.03
C HIS A 108 2.44 -21.07 -12.88
N ASN A 109 1.77 -22.23 -13.04
CA ASN A 109 0.83 -22.77 -12.06
C ASN A 109 1.46 -22.70 -10.67
N VAL A 110 0.97 -21.78 -9.84
CA VAL A 110 1.22 -21.85 -8.40
C VAL A 110 0.45 -23.07 -7.93
N GLU A 111 1.13 -24.09 -7.39
CA GLU A 111 0.45 -25.22 -6.77
C GLU A 111 -0.46 -24.66 -5.68
N GLU A 112 -1.77 -24.81 -5.86
CA GLU A 112 -2.74 -24.37 -4.86
C GLU A 112 -2.48 -25.15 -3.57
N ASN A 113 -2.13 -24.44 -2.51
CA ASN A 113 -2.00 -25.06 -1.20
C ASN A 113 -3.40 -25.30 -0.64
N GLU A 114 -3.87 -26.53 -0.77
CA GLU A 114 -5.21 -26.98 -0.36
C GLU A 114 -5.53 -26.64 1.12
N GLU A 115 -4.55 -26.74 2.03
CA GLU A 115 -4.74 -26.37 3.43
C GLU A 115 -5.00 -24.87 3.59
N LYS A 116 -4.26 -24.02 2.88
CA LYS A 116 -4.48 -22.57 2.91
C LYS A 116 -5.84 -22.20 2.31
N HIS A 117 -6.24 -22.85 1.23
CA HIS A 117 -7.54 -22.67 0.58
C HIS A 117 -8.69 -23.03 1.53
N GLN A 118 -8.68 -24.24 2.09
CA GLN A 118 -9.71 -24.71 3.02
C GLN A 118 -9.79 -23.83 4.28
N HIS A 119 -8.65 -23.41 4.82
CA HIS A 119 -8.64 -22.52 5.98
C HIS A 119 -9.27 -21.17 5.65
N PHE A 120 -8.89 -20.54 4.54
CA PHE A 120 -9.40 -19.23 4.15
C PHE A 120 -10.90 -19.26 3.87
N THR A 121 -11.37 -20.20 3.04
CA THR A 121 -12.79 -20.34 2.68
C THR A 121 -13.66 -20.70 3.89
N HIS A 122 -13.14 -21.48 4.84
CA HIS A 122 -13.81 -21.72 6.12
C HIS A 122 -14.04 -20.39 6.88
N TRP A 123 -12.99 -19.56 7.06
CA TRP A 123 -13.13 -18.32 7.81
C TRP A 123 -13.96 -17.26 7.06
N VAL A 124 -13.98 -17.29 5.74
CA VAL A 124 -14.94 -16.47 4.97
C VAL A 124 -16.37 -16.91 5.29
N SER A 125 -16.64 -18.22 5.29
CA SER A 125 -17.98 -18.76 5.62
C SER A 125 -18.41 -18.41 7.05
N GLU A 126 -17.50 -18.50 8.04
CA GLU A 126 -17.79 -18.11 9.41
C GLU A 126 -18.01 -16.58 9.52
N SER A 127 -17.26 -15.78 8.77
CA SER A 127 -17.45 -14.32 8.74
C SER A 127 -18.85 -13.94 8.21
N ILE A 128 -19.32 -14.61 7.16
CA ILE A 128 -20.67 -14.39 6.62
C ILE A 128 -21.75 -14.68 7.69
N LYS A 129 -21.61 -15.77 8.47
CA LYS A 129 -22.53 -16.10 9.57
C LYS A 129 -22.55 -15.02 10.65
N GLU A 130 -21.38 -14.51 11.03
CA GLU A 130 -21.26 -13.45 12.03
C GLU A 130 -21.86 -12.12 11.53
N ILE A 131 -21.70 -11.80 10.24
CA ILE A 131 -22.36 -10.64 9.61
C ILE A 131 -23.87 -10.82 9.64
N GLN A 132 -24.39 -11.98 9.24
CA GLN A 132 -25.81 -12.29 9.25
C GLN A 132 -26.43 -12.27 10.65
N SER A 133 -25.64 -12.59 11.68
CA SER A 133 -26.06 -12.48 13.08
C SER A 133 -25.99 -11.06 13.64
N GLY A 134 -25.43 -10.10 12.89
CA GLY A 134 -25.36 -8.68 13.24
C GLY A 134 -24.18 -8.30 14.14
N HIS A 135 -23.16 -9.17 14.31
CA HIS A 135 -21.98 -8.86 15.12
C HIS A 135 -21.11 -7.77 14.48
N PHE A 136 -20.98 -7.77 13.17
CA PHE A 136 -20.36 -6.71 12.37
C PHE A 136 -20.98 -6.67 10.97
N GLN A 137 -20.74 -5.60 10.21
CA GLN A 137 -21.35 -5.39 8.89
C GLN A 137 -20.41 -5.82 7.75
N LYS A 138 -19.12 -5.74 7.98
CA LYS A 138 -18.06 -6.06 7.02
C LYS A 138 -16.80 -6.44 7.78
N VAL A 139 -16.03 -7.39 7.25
CA VAL A 139 -14.66 -7.67 7.69
C VAL A 139 -13.77 -7.90 6.48
N VAL A 140 -12.48 -7.58 6.61
CA VAL A 140 -11.48 -7.87 5.59
C VAL A 140 -10.55 -8.93 6.12
N LEU A 141 -10.59 -10.13 5.54
CA LEU A 141 -9.64 -11.20 5.84
C LEU A 141 -8.51 -11.24 4.83
N SER A 142 -7.33 -11.60 5.29
CA SER A 142 -6.14 -11.73 4.46
C SER A 142 -5.48 -13.11 4.58
N ARG A 143 -4.66 -13.41 3.59
CA ARG A 143 -3.79 -14.57 3.56
C ARG A 143 -2.40 -14.22 3.02
N THR A 144 -1.48 -15.14 3.21
CA THR A 144 -0.12 -15.04 2.66
C THR A 144 0.13 -16.12 1.61
N ASP A 145 1.00 -15.76 0.66
CA ASP A 145 1.58 -16.69 -0.31
C ASP A 145 3.09 -16.55 -0.30
N GLU A 146 3.81 -17.67 -0.26
CA GLU A 146 5.26 -17.68 -0.06
C GLU A 146 5.95 -18.28 -1.28
N VAL A 147 7.01 -17.62 -1.73
CA VAL A 147 7.83 -18.03 -2.87
C VAL A 147 9.31 -17.88 -2.51
N GLU A 148 10.15 -18.78 -2.98
CA GLU A 148 11.60 -18.62 -2.90
C GLU A 148 12.13 -17.81 -4.10
N PHE A 149 12.80 -16.70 -3.83
CA PHE A 149 13.52 -15.93 -4.83
C PHE A 149 14.97 -16.43 -4.99
N PRO A 150 15.60 -16.16 -6.14
CA PRO A 150 17.03 -16.38 -6.30
C PRO A 150 17.84 -15.67 -5.20
N GLY A 151 18.93 -16.28 -4.75
CA GLY A 151 19.75 -15.72 -3.68
C GLY A 151 20.43 -14.38 -4.00
N ASP A 152 20.48 -14.00 -5.28
CA ASP A 152 20.98 -12.72 -5.80
C ASP A 152 19.86 -11.69 -6.05
N PHE A 153 18.71 -11.84 -5.40
CA PHE A 153 17.58 -10.91 -5.52
C PHE A 153 18.02 -9.47 -5.22
N SER A 154 17.78 -8.57 -6.17
CA SER A 154 18.06 -7.14 -6.05
C SER A 154 16.78 -6.36 -5.77
N THR A 155 16.71 -5.71 -4.60
CA THR A 155 15.57 -4.88 -4.18
C THR A 155 15.33 -3.72 -5.14
N LEU A 156 16.38 -3.03 -5.58
CA LEU A 156 16.21 -1.84 -6.42
C LEU A 156 15.89 -2.20 -7.88
N LYS A 157 16.35 -3.35 -8.37
CA LYS A 157 15.90 -3.89 -9.65
C LYS A 157 14.39 -4.19 -9.60
N ALA A 158 13.93 -4.88 -8.56
CA ALA A 158 12.53 -5.18 -8.32
C ALA A 158 11.69 -3.90 -8.21
N PHE A 159 12.15 -2.91 -7.46
CA PHE A 159 11.53 -1.59 -7.38
C PHE A 159 11.42 -0.92 -8.76
N GLY A 160 12.47 -0.96 -9.57
CA GLY A 160 12.47 -0.43 -10.93
C GLY A 160 11.44 -1.12 -11.83
N GLN A 161 11.34 -2.45 -11.77
CA GLN A 161 10.35 -3.24 -12.51
C GLN A 161 8.91 -2.88 -12.09
N LEU A 162 8.65 -2.72 -10.79
CA LEU A 162 7.35 -2.29 -10.27
C LEU A 162 7.00 -0.86 -10.72
N CYS A 163 7.97 0.05 -10.77
CA CYS A 163 7.76 1.41 -11.29
C CYS A 163 7.33 1.42 -12.76
N GLN A 164 7.92 0.55 -13.58
CA GLN A 164 7.55 0.42 -14.99
C GLN A 164 6.16 -0.21 -15.13
N ALA A 165 5.90 -1.28 -14.39
CA ALA A 165 4.64 -2.03 -14.48
C ALA A 165 3.43 -1.22 -13.98
N TYR A 166 3.61 -0.36 -12.96
CA TYR A 166 2.51 0.32 -12.27
C TYR A 166 2.67 1.85 -12.24
N PRO A 167 2.65 2.56 -13.37
CA PRO A 167 2.88 4.01 -13.44
C PRO A 167 1.89 4.82 -12.60
N ASN A 168 0.67 4.32 -12.39
CA ASN A 168 -0.39 5.00 -11.64
C ASN A 168 -0.42 4.65 -10.14
N ALA A 169 0.46 3.75 -9.67
CA ALA A 169 0.54 3.36 -8.25
C ALA A 169 1.64 4.13 -7.52
N PHE A 170 1.51 4.24 -6.21
CA PHE A 170 2.66 4.51 -5.35
C PHE A 170 3.51 3.26 -5.27
N VAL A 171 4.77 3.35 -5.65
CA VAL A 171 5.73 2.24 -5.58
C VAL A 171 6.78 2.56 -4.55
N CYS A 172 7.04 1.62 -3.67
CA CYS A 172 8.03 1.79 -2.60
C CYS A 172 8.78 0.50 -2.34
N ALA A 173 10.05 0.63 -1.97
CA ALA A 173 10.81 -0.37 -1.24
C ALA A 173 11.37 0.27 0.02
N LEU A 174 11.31 -0.45 1.15
CA LEU A 174 11.80 0.06 2.43
C LEU A 174 12.50 -1.03 3.24
N TYR A 175 13.45 -0.60 4.06
CA TYR A 175 14.13 -1.42 5.05
C TYR A 175 14.26 -0.65 6.36
N ILE A 176 13.81 -1.29 7.45
CA ILE A 176 13.99 -0.81 8.82
C ILE A 176 14.71 -1.91 9.59
N PRO A 177 15.87 -1.64 10.19
CA PRO A 177 16.70 -2.66 10.86
C PRO A 177 15.99 -3.43 11.96
N GLU A 178 15.07 -2.78 12.69
CA GLU A 178 14.27 -3.42 13.75
C GLU A 178 13.34 -4.50 13.18
N LEU A 179 12.84 -4.30 11.96
CA LEU A 179 11.97 -5.27 11.26
C LEU A 179 12.76 -6.41 10.60
N GLY A 180 14.03 -6.17 10.26
CA GLY A 180 14.94 -7.16 9.70
C GLY A 180 14.63 -7.61 8.27
N SER A 181 13.52 -7.15 7.67
CA SER A 181 13.04 -7.54 6.36
C SER A 181 12.92 -6.33 5.43
N THR A 182 13.06 -6.57 4.13
CA THR A 182 12.75 -5.59 3.09
C THR A 182 11.28 -5.72 2.69
N TRP A 183 10.60 -4.59 2.52
CA TRP A 183 9.21 -4.52 2.06
C TRP A 183 9.14 -3.78 0.73
N LEU A 184 8.41 -4.35 -0.24
CA LEU A 184 8.11 -3.69 -1.52
C LEU A 184 6.60 -3.62 -1.69
N CYS A 185 6.12 -2.51 -2.24
CA CYS A 185 4.70 -2.37 -2.57
C CYS A 185 4.48 -1.58 -3.86
N ALA A 186 3.30 -1.80 -4.46
CA ALA A 186 2.78 -1.01 -5.58
C ALA A 186 1.29 -0.73 -5.35
N THR A 187 1.00 0.20 -4.44
CA THR A 187 -0.35 0.46 -3.94
C THR A 187 -1.07 1.59 -4.71
N PRO A 188 -2.33 1.41 -5.08
CA PRO A 188 -3.15 2.47 -5.68
C PRO A 188 -3.90 3.33 -4.65
N GLU A 189 -3.86 2.97 -3.35
CA GLU A 189 -4.76 3.52 -2.33
C GLU A 189 -4.10 4.61 -1.51
N THR A 190 -4.49 5.88 -1.77
CA THR A 190 -4.11 7.02 -0.96
C THR A 190 -4.92 7.03 0.34
N LEU A 191 -4.25 7.05 1.49
CA LEU A 191 -4.88 7.18 2.80
C LEU A 191 -5.06 8.64 3.18
N VAL A 192 -3.96 9.39 3.19
CA VAL A 192 -3.91 10.82 3.51
C VAL A 192 -2.90 11.48 2.58
N GLU A 193 -3.32 12.52 1.91
CA GLU A 193 -2.45 13.35 1.09
C GLU A 193 -2.75 14.83 1.38
N GLN A 194 -1.73 15.65 1.42
CA GLN A 194 -1.86 17.10 1.40
C GLN A 194 -0.77 17.68 0.51
N ASN A 195 -1.16 18.52 -0.44
CA ASN A 195 -0.21 19.22 -1.29
C ASN A 195 0.30 20.53 -0.63
N ALA A 196 1.32 21.12 -1.20
CA ALA A 196 1.92 22.38 -0.72
C ALA A 196 0.93 23.57 -0.68
N GLN A 197 -0.21 23.49 -1.37
CA GLN A 197 -1.28 24.49 -1.34
C GLN A 197 -2.30 24.20 -0.21
N GLY A 198 -2.07 23.21 0.63
CA GLY A 198 -2.96 22.83 1.74
C GLY A 198 -4.25 22.13 1.31
N ILE A 199 -4.29 21.57 0.10
CA ILE A 199 -5.42 20.74 -0.32
C ILE A 199 -5.20 19.32 0.22
N PHE A 200 -6.00 18.97 1.23
CA PHE A 200 -6.08 17.62 1.77
C PHE A 200 -6.90 16.73 0.84
N ARG A 201 -6.49 15.46 0.72
CA ARG A 201 -7.20 14.43 -0.05
C ARG A 201 -7.14 13.08 0.65
N THR A 202 -8.27 12.36 0.60
CA THR A 202 -8.35 10.92 0.92
C THR A 202 -9.24 10.22 -0.10
N ILE A 203 -9.08 8.91 -0.26
CA ILE A 203 -9.90 8.15 -1.20
C ILE A 203 -10.56 6.95 -0.53
N ALA A 204 -11.79 6.65 -0.98
CA ALA A 204 -12.42 5.35 -0.80
C ALA A 204 -12.10 4.51 -2.05
N LEU A 205 -11.46 3.37 -1.88
CA LEU A 205 -11.13 2.44 -2.95
C LEU A 205 -11.57 1.05 -2.54
N ALA A 206 -12.67 0.56 -3.10
CA ALA A 206 -13.22 -0.75 -2.80
C ALA A 206 -13.93 -1.34 -4.04
N GLY A 207 -14.42 -2.56 -3.91
CA GLY A 207 -14.85 -3.32 -5.08
C GLY A 207 -13.67 -3.71 -5.96
N THR A 208 -13.61 -4.97 -6.36
CA THR A 208 -12.49 -5.48 -7.18
C THR A 208 -13.04 -6.44 -8.23
N GLN A 209 -12.62 -6.24 -9.48
CA GLN A 209 -12.83 -7.23 -10.53
C GLN A 209 -11.63 -7.27 -11.47
N SER A 210 -11.50 -8.38 -12.22
CA SER A 210 -10.48 -8.50 -13.26
C SER A 210 -10.65 -7.41 -14.31
N ALA A 211 -9.56 -6.82 -14.76
CA ALA A 211 -9.53 -5.97 -15.95
C ALA A 211 -9.46 -6.78 -17.25
N ILE A 212 -9.47 -8.11 -17.16
CA ILE A 212 -9.38 -9.05 -18.29
C ILE A 212 -10.61 -9.96 -18.20
N ASP A 213 -11.34 -10.07 -19.29
CA ASP A 213 -12.49 -10.96 -19.40
C ASP A 213 -12.07 -12.45 -19.61
N PRO A 214 -13.01 -13.41 -19.56
CA PRO A 214 -12.70 -14.83 -19.77
C PRO A 214 -12.12 -15.18 -21.15
N LEU A 215 -12.24 -14.27 -22.14
CA LEU A 215 -11.67 -14.43 -23.48
C LEU A 215 -10.25 -13.84 -23.60
N GLY A 216 -9.75 -13.21 -22.52
CA GLY A 216 -8.45 -12.56 -22.48
C GLY A 216 -8.45 -11.10 -22.97
N GLU A 217 -9.62 -10.52 -23.21
CA GLU A 217 -9.76 -9.14 -23.68
C GLU A 217 -9.77 -8.13 -22.49
N ILE A 218 -9.20 -6.95 -22.73
CA ILE A 218 -9.13 -5.90 -21.68
C ILE A 218 -10.50 -5.23 -21.52
N ILE A 219 -11.02 -5.25 -20.30
CA ILE A 219 -12.22 -4.51 -19.92
C ILE A 219 -11.85 -3.06 -19.62
N LEU A 220 -12.28 -2.14 -20.47
CA LEU A 220 -12.10 -0.71 -20.23
C LEU A 220 -12.95 -0.25 -19.03
N PRO A 221 -12.51 0.74 -18.22
CA PRO A 221 -13.25 1.22 -17.05
C PRO A 221 -14.71 1.59 -17.32
N GLN A 222 -15.02 2.19 -18.48
CA GLN A 222 -16.38 2.57 -18.86
C GLN A 222 -17.29 1.36 -19.18
N ASN A 223 -16.71 0.18 -19.43
CA ASN A 223 -17.44 -1.04 -19.77
C ASN A 223 -17.58 -1.97 -18.56
N ALA A 224 -16.98 -1.61 -17.42
CA ALA A 224 -17.06 -2.40 -16.19
C ALA A 224 -18.52 -2.51 -15.69
N ARG A 225 -18.89 -3.69 -15.22
CA ARG A 225 -20.19 -3.95 -14.61
C ARG A 225 -19.95 -4.38 -13.16
N TRP A 226 -20.56 -3.68 -12.23
CA TRP A 226 -20.44 -3.94 -10.81
C TRP A 226 -21.67 -4.65 -10.27
N SER A 227 -21.46 -5.66 -9.46
CA SER A 227 -22.56 -6.31 -8.73
C SER A 227 -22.97 -5.47 -7.52
N GLN A 228 -24.09 -5.84 -6.90
CA GLN A 228 -24.56 -5.19 -5.68
C GLN A 228 -23.51 -5.24 -4.56
N LYS A 229 -22.80 -6.37 -4.42
CA LYS A 229 -21.73 -6.57 -3.42
C LYS A 229 -20.65 -5.48 -3.51
N GLU A 230 -20.07 -5.27 -4.71
CA GLU A 230 -18.99 -4.29 -4.87
C GLU A 230 -19.48 -2.84 -4.65
N ILE A 231 -20.73 -2.54 -5.06
CA ILE A 231 -21.34 -1.23 -4.84
C ILE A 231 -21.54 -0.98 -3.34
N GLU A 232 -22.02 -1.96 -2.58
CA GLU A 232 -22.19 -1.86 -1.14
C GLU A 232 -20.85 -1.77 -0.41
N GLU A 233 -19.87 -2.56 -0.83
CA GLU A 233 -18.50 -2.47 -0.29
C GLU A 233 -17.94 -1.06 -0.42
N GLN A 234 -18.06 -0.44 -1.59
CA GLN A 234 -17.66 0.95 -1.82
C GLN A 234 -18.45 1.93 -0.93
N ALA A 235 -19.76 1.73 -0.79
CA ALA A 235 -20.60 2.57 0.04
C ALA A 235 -20.21 2.50 1.54
N TYR A 236 -19.80 1.33 2.04
CA TYR A 236 -19.29 1.18 3.41
C TYR A 236 -18.04 2.03 3.63
N VAL A 237 -17.09 2.03 2.69
CA VAL A 237 -15.86 2.82 2.82
C VAL A 237 -16.16 4.32 2.75
N CYS A 238 -17.02 4.77 1.83
CA CYS A 238 -17.43 6.18 1.76
C CYS A 238 -18.10 6.63 3.06
N ARG A 239 -19.05 5.87 3.59
CA ARG A 239 -19.72 6.17 4.87
C ARG A 239 -18.73 6.27 6.01
N TYR A 240 -17.77 5.35 6.10
CA TYR A 240 -16.72 5.39 7.12
C TYR A 240 -15.90 6.68 7.09
N ILE A 241 -15.48 7.15 5.90
CA ILE A 241 -14.74 8.41 5.75
C ILE A 241 -15.62 9.59 6.20
N ILE A 242 -16.88 9.63 5.76
CA ILE A 242 -17.82 10.68 6.14
C ILE A 242 -18.09 10.67 7.66
N GLU A 243 -18.14 9.51 8.30
CA GLU A 243 -18.27 9.40 9.76
C GLU A 243 -17.03 9.95 10.48
N CYS A 244 -15.82 9.73 9.95
CA CYS A 244 -14.60 10.35 10.47
C CYS A 244 -14.68 11.87 10.35
N PHE A 245 -15.17 12.43 9.24
CA PHE A 245 -15.39 13.87 9.10
C PHE A 245 -16.42 14.41 10.10
N LYS A 246 -17.51 13.69 10.33
CA LYS A 246 -18.53 14.07 11.34
C LYS A 246 -17.97 14.10 12.75
N LYS A 247 -17.09 13.16 13.14
CA LYS A 247 -16.43 13.12 14.46
C LYS A 247 -15.69 14.41 14.77
N ILE A 248 -15.07 15.03 13.77
CA ILE A 248 -14.36 16.32 13.91
C ILE A 248 -15.20 17.53 13.47
N ARG A 249 -16.50 17.34 13.19
CA ARG A 249 -17.44 18.36 12.72
C ARG A 249 -17.05 19.03 11.40
N LEU A 250 -16.24 18.35 10.57
CA LEU A 250 -15.90 18.79 9.22
C LEU A 250 -17.12 18.67 8.31
N ARG A 251 -17.57 19.76 7.71
CA ARG A 251 -18.74 19.82 6.83
C ARG A 251 -18.42 20.28 5.42
N GLU A 252 -17.31 20.99 5.26
CA GLU A 252 -16.88 21.57 4.00
C GLU A 252 -15.85 20.67 3.35
N TYR A 253 -16.32 19.80 2.48
CA TYR A 253 -15.51 18.91 1.65
C TYR A 253 -16.19 18.69 0.29
N GLN A 254 -15.40 18.33 -0.71
CA GLN A 254 -15.91 17.87 -2.00
C GLN A 254 -15.83 16.34 -2.06
N GLU A 255 -16.86 15.73 -2.63
CA GLU A 255 -16.94 14.29 -2.90
C GLU A 255 -17.11 14.08 -4.41
N ILE A 256 -16.21 13.30 -5.02
CA ILE A 256 -16.21 13.00 -6.45
C ILE A 256 -16.14 11.50 -6.65
N GLY A 257 -17.22 10.92 -7.16
CA GLY A 257 -17.31 9.49 -7.44
C GLY A 257 -18.70 8.91 -7.14
N PRO A 258 -18.85 7.57 -7.13
CA PRO A 258 -17.81 6.59 -7.48
C PRO A 258 -17.49 6.59 -8.99
N LYS A 259 -16.23 6.31 -9.33
CA LYS A 259 -15.75 6.12 -10.70
C LYS A 259 -14.98 4.81 -10.79
N THR A 260 -15.11 4.08 -11.89
CA THR A 260 -14.26 2.93 -12.16
C THR A 260 -12.87 3.38 -12.57
N ILE A 261 -11.85 2.83 -11.95
CA ILE A 261 -10.44 3.05 -12.31
C ILE A 261 -9.73 1.72 -12.57
N LEU A 262 -8.70 1.78 -13.41
CA LEU A 262 -7.78 0.67 -13.66
C LEU A 262 -6.56 0.82 -12.76
N ALA A 263 -6.24 -0.23 -12.00
CA ALA A 263 -5.06 -0.34 -11.17
C ALA A 263 -4.35 -1.69 -11.44
N GLY A 264 -3.32 -1.66 -12.28
CA GLY A 264 -2.66 -2.87 -12.77
C GLY A 264 -3.60 -3.71 -13.63
N ASN A 265 -3.79 -4.96 -13.22
CA ASN A 265 -4.69 -5.93 -13.88
C ASN A 265 -6.11 -5.95 -13.29
N LEU A 266 -6.45 -4.99 -12.42
CA LEU A 266 -7.73 -4.96 -11.70
C LEU A 266 -8.46 -3.63 -11.92
N LEU A 267 -9.78 -3.70 -11.92
CA LEU A 267 -10.67 -2.55 -11.87
C LEU A 267 -11.18 -2.36 -10.44
N HIS A 268 -11.31 -1.10 -10.02
CA HIS A 268 -11.83 -0.71 -8.72
C HIS A 268 -12.83 0.44 -8.83
N LEU A 269 -13.73 0.55 -7.84
CA LEU A 269 -14.53 1.73 -7.60
C LEU A 269 -13.75 2.72 -6.73
N LYS A 270 -13.67 3.98 -7.15
CA LYS A 270 -12.97 5.06 -6.46
C LYS A 270 -13.90 6.23 -6.20
N THR A 271 -13.94 6.71 -4.95
CA THR A 271 -14.50 8.01 -4.57
C THR A 271 -13.40 8.85 -3.90
N GLU A 272 -13.28 10.09 -4.29
CA GLU A 272 -12.29 11.04 -3.79
C GLU A 272 -12.95 12.09 -2.92
N PHE A 273 -12.34 12.38 -1.77
CA PHE A 273 -12.74 13.42 -0.84
C PHE A 273 -11.63 14.45 -0.72
N THR A 274 -11.94 15.73 -0.92
CA THR A 274 -10.97 16.82 -0.85
C THR A 274 -11.45 17.92 0.10
N VAL A 275 -10.48 18.54 0.79
CA VAL A 275 -10.71 19.63 1.76
C VAL A 275 -9.64 20.69 1.57
N ASP A 276 -10.03 21.94 1.49
CA ASP A 276 -9.11 23.10 1.53
C ASP A 276 -8.82 23.46 2.99
N THR A 277 -7.67 23.01 3.50
CA THR A 277 -7.27 23.23 4.90
C THR A 277 -6.87 24.66 5.19
N GLN A 278 -6.42 25.42 4.18
CA GLN A 278 -6.09 26.83 4.32
C GLN A 278 -7.35 27.68 4.49
N THR A 279 -8.34 27.48 3.64
CA THR A 279 -9.64 28.20 3.75
C THR A 279 -10.32 27.89 5.09
N LEU A 280 -10.21 26.67 5.60
CA LEU A 280 -10.79 26.26 6.88
C LEU A 280 -9.92 26.65 8.11
N ASN A 281 -8.69 27.12 7.88
CA ASN A 281 -7.69 27.35 8.92
C ASN A 281 -7.50 26.11 9.82
N PHE A 282 -7.33 24.94 9.18
CA PHE A 282 -7.28 23.64 9.84
C PHE A 282 -6.07 22.82 9.37
N SER A 283 -4.87 23.30 9.71
CA SER A 283 -3.58 22.68 9.33
C SER A 283 -3.41 21.26 9.88
N GLN A 284 -3.94 20.98 11.10
CA GLN A 284 -3.82 19.67 11.75
C GLN A 284 -4.68 18.58 11.12
N LEU A 285 -5.50 18.90 10.10
CA LEU A 285 -6.45 17.95 9.50
C LEU A 285 -5.79 16.64 9.06
N PRO A 286 -4.63 16.62 8.38
CA PRO A 286 -4.00 15.37 7.93
C PRO A 286 -3.66 14.43 9.08
N GLY A 287 -3.06 14.92 10.17
CA GLY A 287 -2.69 14.13 11.35
C GLY A 287 -3.91 13.57 12.08
N ILE A 288 -4.93 14.41 12.26
CA ILE A 288 -6.19 14.03 12.91
C ILE A 288 -6.90 12.96 12.07
N LEU A 289 -7.03 13.17 10.77
CA LEU A 289 -7.69 12.21 9.90
C LEU A 289 -6.89 10.91 9.73
N LEU A 290 -5.57 10.96 9.71
CA LEU A 290 -4.75 9.76 9.73
C LEU A 290 -5.08 8.87 10.92
N SER A 291 -5.16 9.46 12.12
CA SER A 291 -5.48 8.74 13.37
C SER A 291 -6.91 8.18 13.38
N LEU A 292 -7.87 8.87 12.77
CA LEU A 292 -9.26 8.42 12.71
C LEU A 292 -9.47 7.35 11.63
N LEU A 293 -8.85 7.53 10.47
CA LEU A 293 -9.05 6.66 9.31
C LEU A 293 -8.35 5.31 9.48
N HIS A 294 -7.14 5.28 10.07
CA HIS A 294 -6.37 4.04 10.15
C HIS A 294 -6.78 3.16 11.34
N PRO A 295 -6.91 1.81 11.14
CA PRO A 295 -7.13 1.16 9.86
C PRO A 295 -8.50 1.48 9.28
N THR A 296 -8.58 1.66 7.94
CA THR A 296 -9.85 1.98 7.27
C THR A 296 -10.76 0.76 7.18
N SER A 297 -12.05 0.97 6.94
CA SER A 297 -13.00 -0.13 6.69
C SER A 297 -12.70 -0.90 5.39
N ALA A 298 -11.87 -0.33 4.49
CA ALA A 298 -11.42 -1.00 3.28
C ALA A 298 -10.42 -2.13 3.55
N ILE A 299 -9.69 -2.07 4.68
CA ILE A 299 -8.64 -3.02 5.05
C ILE A 299 -8.90 -3.75 6.38
N CYS A 300 -9.91 -3.31 7.15
CA CYS A 300 -10.24 -3.86 8.45
C CYS A 300 -11.68 -4.38 8.47
N GLY A 301 -12.64 -3.50 8.54
CA GLY A 301 -14.07 -3.82 8.61
C GLY A 301 -14.86 -2.75 9.36
N THR A 302 -16.13 -3.05 9.62
CA THR A 302 -17.07 -2.14 10.31
C THR A 302 -18.05 -2.94 11.16
N PRO A 303 -18.20 -2.64 12.47
CA PRO A 303 -17.38 -1.70 13.27
C PRO A 303 -15.92 -2.13 13.41
N LYS A 304 -15.03 -1.17 13.71
CA LYS A 304 -13.57 -1.37 13.66
C LYS A 304 -13.06 -2.37 14.72
N GLU A 305 -13.48 -2.20 15.97
CA GLU A 305 -13.01 -2.98 17.11
C GLU A 305 -13.40 -4.46 16.97
N GLU A 306 -14.65 -4.75 16.59
CA GLU A 306 -15.17 -6.10 16.37
C GLU A 306 -14.45 -6.77 15.20
N ALA A 307 -14.22 -6.01 14.11
CA ALA A 307 -13.49 -6.52 12.96
C ALA A 307 -12.03 -6.87 13.31
N ILE A 308 -11.33 -6.03 14.09
CA ILE A 308 -9.95 -6.31 14.54
C ILE A 308 -9.91 -7.60 15.38
N ALA A 309 -10.85 -7.76 16.32
CA ALA A 309 -10.93 -8.96 17.17
C ALA A 309 -11.18 -10.23 16.34
N TRP A 310 -12.03 -10.12 15.31
CA TRP A 310 -12.32 -11.22 14.40
C TRP A 310 -11.12 -11.57 13.52
N ILE A 311 -10.44 -10.58 12.94
CA ILE A 311 -9.22 -10.76 12.15
C ILE A 311 -8.15 -11.50 12.97
N ALA A 312 -7.92 -11.07 14.21
CA ALA A 312 -6.95 -11.69 15.11
C ALA A 312 -7.26 -13.16 15.43
N LYS A 313 -8.55 -13.55 15.40
CA LYS A 313 -9.01 -14.93 15.58
C LYS A 313 -8.86 -15.77 14.30
N ALA A 314 -9.15 -15.17 13.15
CA ALA A 314 -9.27 -15.87 11.86
C ALA A 314 -7.93 -16.06 11.15
N GLU A 315 -7.03 -15.09 11.22
CA GLU A 315 -5.76 -15.12 10.51
C GLU A 315 -4.68 -15.86 11.29
N LYS A 316 -3.97 -16.79 10.62
CA LYS A 316 -2.83 -17.53 11.19
C LYS A 316 -1.50 -16.80 11.09
N HIS A 317 -1.46 -15.68 10.35
CA HIS A 317 -0.27 -14.87 10.11
C HIS A 317 -0.40 -13.49 10.74
N ALA A 318 0.73 -12.85 11.03
CA ALA A 318 0.76 -11.44 11.39
C ALA A 318 0.76 -10.60 10.11
N ARG A 319 -0.06 -9.56 10.07
CA ARG A 319 -0.07 -8.61 8.94
C ARG A 319 1.18 -7.76 8.88
N GLU A 320 1.82 -7.51 10.00
CA GLU A 320 3.00 -6.64 10.11
C GLU A 320 2.74 -5.27 9.42
N LEU A 321 3.50 -4.93 8.38
CA LEU A 321 3.28 -3.70 7.62
C LEU A 321 2.16 -3.81 6.58
N TYR A 322 1.72 -5.02 6.19
CA TYR A 322 0.58 -5.18 5.29
C TYR A 322 -0.70 -4.59 5.90
N SER A 323 -1.47 -3.87 5.12
CA SER A 323 -2.64 -3.09 5.57
C SER A 323 -2.32 -2.01 6.61
N GLY A 324 -1.04 -1.69 6.83
CA GLY A 324 -0.59 -0.48 7.47
C GLY A 324 -0.61 0.71 6.51
N TYR A 325 0.18 1.72 6.78
CA TYR A 325 0.38 2.83 5.85
C TYR A 325 1.85 3.25 5.79
N LEU A 326 2.24 3.87 4.69
CA LEU A 326 3.60 4.34 4.50
C LEU A 326 3.65 5.48 3.47
N GLY A 327 4.69 6.29 3.57
CA GLY A 327 4.94 7.33 2.58
C GLY A 327 5.71 8.53 3.11
N PRO A 328 6.14 9.43 2.19
CA PRO A 328 6.88 10.64 2.53
C PRO A 328 5.97 11.65 3.25
N VAL A 329 6.57 12.36 4.23
CA VAL A 329 5.92 13.44 4.98
C VAL A 329 6.86 14.64 5.05
N ASN A 330 6.27 15.83 4.90
CA ASN A 330 6.93 17.13 5.00
C ASN A 330 8.13 17.30 4.04
N LEU A 331 8.06 16.62 2.89
CA LEU A 331 8.98 16.86 1.78
C LEU A 331 8.35 17.90 0.83
N GLY A 332 8.91 19.11 0.82
CA GLY A 332 8.35 20.23 0.07
C GLY A 332 6.98 20.70 0.58
N ASP A 333 6.76 20.61 1.90
CA ASP A 333 5.48 20.90 2.57
C ASP A 333 4.32 20.00 2.11
N GLU A 334 4.63 18.81 1.63
CA GLU A 334 3.66 17.83 1.17
C GLU A 334 3.63 16.59 2.06
N ILE A 335 2.46 15.95 2.14
CA ILE A 335 2.22 14.68 2.82
C ILE A 335 1.61 13.72 1.83
N HIS A 336 2.19 12.52 1.69
CA HIS A 336 1.69 11.49 0.81
C HIS A 336 1.75 10.14 1.52
N LEU A 337 0.65 9.74 2.17
CA LEU A 337 0.54 8.48 2.89
C LEU A 337 -0.44 7.54 2.18
N PHE A 338 0.01 6.33 1.94
CA PHE A 338 -0.70 5.31 1.20
C PHE A 338 -0.95 4.09 2.09
N VAL A 339 -2.08 3.42 1.90
CA VAL A 339 -2.32 2.11 2.52
C VAL A 339 -1.34 1.10 1.92
N ASN A 340 -0.63 0.36 2.77
CA ASN A 340 0.35 -0.63 2.31
C ASN A 340 -0.35 -1.89 1.80
N LEU A 341 -0.74 -1.86 0.54
CA LEU A 341 -1.37 -2.94 -0.20
C LEU A 341 -0.51 -3.34 -1.40
N ARG A 342 -0.85 -4.49 -2.02
CA ARG A 342 -0.03 -5.04 -3.10
C ARG A 342 1.42 -5.02 -2.65
N THR A 343 1.67 -5.74 -1.57
CA THR A 343 2.96 -5.72 -0.88
C THR A 343 3.53 -7.11 -0.74
N VAL A 344 4.84 -7.16 -0.73
CA VAL A 344 5.63 -8.35 -0.50
C VAL A 344 6.71 -8.04 0.55
N LYS A 345 6.87 -8.94 1.51
CA LYS A 345 7.97 -8.98 2.47
C LYS A 345 9.05 -9.90 1.93
N VAL A 346 10.29 -9.44 1.96
CA VAL A 346 11.46 -10.20 1.47
C VAL A 346 12.42 -10.40 2.62
N ASP A 347 12.59 -11.66 3.02
CA ASP A 347 13.53 -12.10 4.03
C ASP A 347 14.77 -12.69 3.36
N GLN A 348 15.92 -12.05 3.52
CA GLN A 348 17.20 -12.51 2.97
C GLN A 348 18.09 -13.05 4.10
N SER A 349 18.49 -14.31 4.01
CA SER A 349 19.41 -14.93 4.97
C SER A 349 20.27 -16.00 4.29
N GLU A 350 21.60 -15.95 4.50
CA GLU A 350 22.59 -16.99 4.14
C GLU A 350 22.36 -17.64 2.74
N GLY A 351 22.18 -16.81 1.70
CA GLY A 351 22.00 -17.27 0.32
C GLY A 351 20.59 -17.77 -0.02
N LYS A 352 19.62 -17.63 0.92
CA LYS A 352 18.19 -17.86 0.68
C LYS A 352 17.45 -16.53 0.67
N CYS A 353 16.51 -16.40 -0.23
CA CYS A 353 15.63 -15.24 -0.32
C CYS A 353 14.18 -15.73 -0.37
N ARG A 354 13.39 -15.40 0.68
CA ARG A 354 11.97 -15.78 0.76
C ARG A 354 11.12 -14.53 0.58
N ALA A 355 10.16 -14.61 -0.33
CA ALA A 355 9.16 -13.60 -0.54
C ALA A 355 7.82 -14.05 0.04
N THR A 356 7.20 -13.21 0.87
CA THR A 356 5.85 -13.41 1.41
C THR A 356 4.94 -12.34 0.84
N TYR A 357 4.03 -12.73 -0.03
CA TYR A 357 2.99 -11.87 -0.58
C TYR A 357 1.77 -11.84 0.34
N PHE A 358 1.12 -10.68 0.43
CA PHE A 358 -0.09 -10.50 1.22
C PHE A 358 -1.24 -10.07 0.32
N ALA A 359 -2.40 -10.70 0.52
CA ALA A 359 -3.64 -10.29 -0.13
C ALA A 359 -4.84 -10.52 0.78
N GLY A 360 -5.84 -9.64 0.68
CA GLY A 360 -7.09 -9.74 1.42
C GLY A 360 -8.27 -9.28 0.59
N CYS A 361 -9.47 -9.66 1.01
CA CYS A 361 -10.74 -9.27 0.41
C CYS A 361 -11.76 -8.85 1.44
N GLY A 362 -12.70 -8.00 1.03
CA GLY A 362 -13.80 -7.55 1.86
C GLY A 362 -14.97 -8.53 1.86
N ILE A 363 -15.35 -9.00 3.03
CA ILE A 363 -16.44 -9.95 3.23
C ILE A 363 -17.68 -9.21 3.72
N THR A 364 -18.80 -9.42 3.03
CA THR A 364 -20.15 -8.93 3.35
C THR A 364 -21.10 -10.12 3.43
N GLU A 365 -22.38 -9.88 3.71
CA GLU A 365 -23.40 -10.96 3.79
C GLU A 365 -23.59 -11.71 2.46
N ASP A 366 -23.34 -11.05 1.32
CA ASP A 366 -23.48 -11.61 -0.03
C ASP A 366 -22.18 -12.19 -0.60
N SER A 367 -21.13 -12.31 0.21
CA SER A 367 -19.83 -12.86 -0.22
C SER A 367 -19.95 -14.38 -0.49
N ASP A 368 -19.18 -14.84 -1.47
CA ASP A 368 -19.00 -16.24 -1.80
C ASP A 368 -17.57 -16.67 -1.47
N PRO A 369 -17.35 -17.70 -0.61
CA PRO A 369 -16.01 -18.08 -0.16
C PRO A 369 -15.01 -18.38 -1.28
N GLU A 370 -15.47 -19.02 -2.35
CA GLU A 370 -14.61 -19.36 -3.47
C GLU A 370 -14.22 -18.13 -4.29
N LYS A 371 -15.16 -17.22 -4.53
CA LYS A 371 -14.90 -15.95 -5.21
C LYS A 371 -13.93 -15.09 -4.41
N GLU A 372 -14.08 -15.05 -3.08
CA GLU A 372 -13.17 -14.30 -2.21
C GLU A 372 -11.74 -14.89 -2.24
N TRP A 373 -11.62 -16.22 -2.25
CA TRP A 373 -10.33 -16.88 -2.48
C TRP A 373 -9.71 -16.44 -3.81
N GLN A 374 -10.45 -16.53 -4.91
CA GLN A 374 -9.98 -16.13 -6.24
C GLN A 374 -9.59 -14.65 -6.31
N GLU A 375 -10.30 -13.78 -5.60
CA GLU A 375 -9.94 -12.37 -5.48
C GLU A 375 -8.55 -12.20 -4.84
N THR A 376 -8.26 -12.95 -3.76
CA THR A 376 -6.93 -12.89 -3.14
C THR A 376 -5.83 -13.44 -4.03
N VAL A 377 -6.12 -14.49 -4.81
CA VAL A 377 -5.19 -15.02 -5.83
C VAL A 377 -4.85 -13.94 -6.86
N MET A 378 -5.85 -13.30 -7.44
CA MET A 378 -5.64 -12.20 -8.40
C MET A 378 -4.81 -11.05 -7.82
N LYS A 379 -5.03 -10.74 -6.54
CA LYS A 379 -4.29 -9.67 -5.84
C LYS A 379 -2.82 -10.02 -5.61
N CYS A 380 -2.49 -11.26 -5.24
CA CYS A 380 -1.10 -11.73 -5.15
C CYS A 380 -0.40 -11.67 -6.52
N GLN A 381 -1.09 -12.12 -7.56
CA GLN A 381 -0.58 -12.11 -8.93
C GLN A 381 -0.18 -10.73 -9.43
N THR A 382 -0.71 -9.66 -8.86
CA THR A 382 -0.31 -8.29 -9.23
C THR A 382 1.20 -8.10 -9.10
N LEU A 383 1.81 -8.51 -7.98
CA LEU A 383 3.26 -8.39 -7.80
C LEU A 383 4.03 -9.57 -8.38
N GLN A 384 3.52 -10.78 -8.24
CA GLN A 384 4.16 -12.01 -8.71
C GLN A 384 4.51 -11.93 -10.21
N ARG A 385 3.61 -11.45 -11.06
CA ARG A 385 3.84 -11.27 -12.50
C ARG A 385 5.01 -10.37 -12.86
N VAL A 386 5.41 -9.48 -11.96
CA VAL A 386 6.52 -8.55 -12.17
C VAL A 386 7.81 -9.06 -11.55
N LEU A 387 7.71 -9.69 -10.37
CA LEU A 387 8.88 -10.04 -9.57
C LEU A 387 9.40 -11.47 -9.81
N GLU A 388 8.56 -12.36 -10.34
CA GLU A 388 8.91 -13.77 -10.60
C GLU A 388 9.27 -14.04 -12.09
N ASN A 389 9.25 -13.00 -12.94
CA ASN A 389 9.70 -13.02 -14.33
C ASN A 389 10.98 -12.19 -14.45
#